data_eeff86033ced418f34bc0c4c5815cf9f
#
_entry.id   eeff86033ced418f34bc0c4c5815cf9f
#
_cell.length_a   1.000
_cell.length_b   1.000
_cell.length_c   1.000
_cell.angle_alpha   90.00
_cell.angle_beta   90.00
_cell.angle_gamma   90.00
#
_symmetry.space_group_name_H-M   'P 1'
#
loop_
_entity.id
_entity.type
_entity.pdbx_description
1 polymer ?
#
loop_
_entity_poly.entity_id
_entity_poly.type
_entity_poly.pdbx_seq_one_letter_code
_entity_poly.pdbx_strand_id
1 'polypeptide(L)' 'MIIEIEKAKSNRSTCEKCRKKIEAGELRGVDKYNVFGRTAKKYFCADCSKEILEICKVAIEKMLLQLK' A
#
# COMPACT_ATOMS: atom_id res chain seq x y z
N MET A 1 -2.19 -0.63 6.31
CA MET A 1 -1.07 0.31 6.07
C MET A 1 -0.11 -0.29 5.05
N ILE A 2 0.32 0.49 4.08
CA ILE A 2 1.27 0.01 3.07
C ILE A 2 2.66 -0.05 3.69
N ILE A 3 3.28 -1.23 3.61
CA ILE A 3 4.60 -1.48 4.20
C ILE A 3 5.71 -1.34 3.16
N GLU A 4 5.46 -1.79 1.93
CA GLU A 4 6.46 -1.83 0.88
C GLU A 4 5.91 -1.35 -0.45
N ILE A 5 6.80 -0.83 -1.29
CA ILE A 5 6.51 -0.53 -2.69
C ILE A 5 7.39 -1.42 -3.54
N GLU A 6 6.80 -2.14 -4.48
CA GLU A 6 7.54 -3.04 -5.37
C GLU A 6 6.96 -3.00 -6.79
N LYS A 7 7.71 -3.51 -7.75
CA LYS A 7 7.20 -3.70 -9.10
C LYS A 7 6.40 -4.98 -9.18
N ALA A 8 5.23 -4.91 -9.79
CA ALA A 8 4.40 -6.09 -9.98
C ALA A 8 5.10 -7.09 -10.90
N LYS A 9 5.16 -8.35 -10.48
CA LYS A 9 5.81 -9.41 -11.26
C LYS A 9 4.88 -10.03 -12.29
N SER A 10 3.56 -9.82 -12.15
CA SER A 10 2.57 -10.41 -13.06
C SER A 10 1.36 -9.50 -13.15
N ASN A 11 0.47 -9.79 -14.11
CA ASN A 11 -0.77 -9.05 -14.33
C ASN A 11 -1.91 -9.52 -13.44
N ARG A 12 -1.64 -10.35 -12.44
CA ARG A 12 -2.67 -10.99 -11.62
C ARG A 12 -3.10 -10.18 -10.41
N SER A 13 -2.40 -9.12 -10.08
CA SER A 13 -2.73 -8.29 -8.93
C SER A 13 -3.83 -7.31 -9.26
N THR A 14 -4.69 -7.05 -8.27
CA THR A 14 -5.76 -6.07 -8.38
C THR A 14 -5.68 -5.14 -7.18
N CYS A 15 -5.88 -3.84 -7.40
CA CYS A 15 -5.92 -2.86 -6.32
C CYS A 15 -7.12 -3.13 -5.40
N GLU A 16 -6.87 -3.24 -4.10
CA GLU A 16 -7.92 -3.48 -3.11
C GLU A 16 -8.82 -2.26 -2.90
N LYS A 17 -8.35 -1.08 -3.24
CA LYS A 17 -9.10 0.15 -3.01
C LYS A 17 -10.00 0.51 -4.20
N CYS A 18 -9.43 0.60 -5.39
CA CYS A 18 -10.17 1.02 -6.58
C CYS A 18 -10.54 -0.12 -7.54
N ARG A 19 -10.08 -1.33 -7.23
CA ARG A 19 -10.32 -2.55 -8.03
C ARG A 19 -9.70 -2.53 -9.42
N LYS A 20 -8.79 -1.61 -9.67
CA LYS A 20 -8.09 -1.54 -10.96
C LYS A 20 -7.03 -2.64 -11.04
N LYS A 21 -6.90 -3.23 -12.22
CA LYS A 21 -5.88 -4.26 -12.47
C LYS A 21 -4.49 -3.64 -12.47
N ILE A 22 -3.57 -4.27 -11.77
CA ILE A 22 -2.16 -3.86 -11.71
C ILE A 22 -1.38 -4.71 -12.72
N GLU A 23 -0.82 -4.07 -13.73
CA GLU A 23 -0.06 -4.77 -14.78
C GLU A 23 1.38 -5.03 -14.33
N ALA A 24 1.99 -6.05 -14.94
CA ALA A 24 3.38 -6.38 -14.68
C ALA A 24 4.29 -5.19 -15.02
N GLY A 25 5.25 -4.91 -14.15
CA GLY A 25 6.16 -3.79 -14.30
C GLY A 25 5.68 -2.48 -13.70
N GLU A 26 4.40 -2.38 -13.34
CA GLU A 26 3.89 -1.20 -12.62
C GLU A 26 4.27 -1.28 -11.15
N LEU A 27 4.44 -0.11 -10.53
CA LEU A 27 4.67 -0.04 -9.09
C LEU A 27 3.37 -0.33 -8.35
N ARG A 28 3.49 -1.12 -7.29
CA ARG A 28 2.35 -1.43 -6.43
C ARG A 28 2.74 -1.33 -4.96
N GLY A 29 1.79 -0.93 -4.12
CA GLY A 29 1.95 -0.96 -2.68
C GLY A 29 1.56 -2.32 -2.15
N VAL A 30 2.32 -2.85 -1.19
CA VAL A 30 2.05 -4.14 -0.57
C VAL A 30 1.80 -3.94 0.91
N ASP A 31 0.65 -4.38 1.39
CA ASP A 31 0.29 -4.39 2.80
C ASP A 31 0.28 -5.83 3.28
N LYS A 32 1.21 -6.16 4.18
CA LYS A 32 1.31 -7.49 4.76
C LYS A 32 0.62 -7.52 6.11
N TYR A 33 -0.20 -8.51 6.34
CA TYR A 33 -0.90 -8.68 7.62
C TYR A 33 -1.03 -10.17 7.96
N ASN A 34 -1.20 -10.45 9.25
CA ASN A 34 -1.34 -11.82 9.73
C ASN A 34 -2.83 -12.14 9.94
N VAL A 35 -3.26 -13.28 9.40
CA VAL A 35 -4.60 -13.80 9.59
C VAL A 35 -4.47 -15.26 10.03
N PHE A 36 -4.83 -15.56 11.25
CA PHE A 36 -4.77 -16.92 11.81
C PHE A 36 -3.40 -17.59 11.64
N GLY A 37 -2.32 -16.85 11.90
CA GLY A 37 -0.97 -17.39 11.78
C GLY A 37 -0.41 -17.43 10.37
N ARG A 38 -1.16 -17.00 9.38
CA ARG A 38 -0.71 -16.94 7.99
C ARG A 38 -0.50 -15.49 7.57
N THR A 39 0.53 -15.27 6.75
CA THR A 39 0.77 -13.94 6.19
C THR A 39 -0.09 -13.74 4.95
N ALA A 40 -0.96 -12.74 4.98
CA ALA A 40 -1.73 -12.31 3.82
C ALA A 40 -1.19 -11.00 3.28
N LYS A 41 -1.46 -10.72 2.02
CA LYS A 41 -1.00 -9.50 1.37
C LYS A 41 -2.15 -8.82 0.65
N LYS A 42 -2.20 -7.48 0.75
CA LYS A 42 -3.09 -6.66 -0.06
C LYS A 42 -2.24 -5.80 -0.99
N TYR A 43 -2.70 -5.63 -2.21
CA TYR A 43 -2.00 -4.84 -3.21
C TYR A 43 -2.81 -3.60 -3.56
N PHE A 44 -2.10 -2.51 -3.80
CA PHE A 44 -2.71 -1.24 -4.18
C PHE A 44 -1.99 -0.71 -5.41
N CYS A 45 -2.73 -0.10 -6.33
CA CYS A 45 -2.11 0.49 -7.52
C CYS A 45 -1.24 1.69 -7.13
N ALA A 46 -0.41 2.16 -8.05
CA ALA A 46 0.51 3.27 -7.77
C ALA A 46 -0.22 4.51 -7.27
N ASP A 47 -1.33 4.86 -7.89
CA ASP A 47 -2.12 6.04 -7.52
C ASP A 47 -2.71 5.91 -6.11
N CYS A 48 -3.31 4.78 -5.78
CA CYS A 48 -3.87 4.53 -4.45
C CYS A 48 -2.78 4.45 -3.39
N SER A 49 -1.65 3.82 -3.72
CA SER A 49 -0.49 3.74 -2.83
C SER A 49 0.03 5.12 -2.48
N LYS A 50 0.12 5.99 -3.48
CA LYS A 50 0.57 7.36 -3.30
C LYS A 50 -0.36 8.12 -2.36
N GLU A 51 -1.67 8.01 -2.54
CA GLU A 51 -2.66 8.64 -1.65
C GLU A 51 -2.51 8.17 -0.21
N ILE A 52 -2.41 6.85 -0.01
CA ILE A 52 -2.29 6.28 1.33
C ILE A 52 -1.02 6.75 2.01
N LEU A 53 0.09 6.77 1.29
CA LEU A 53 1.38 7.24 1.83
C LEU A 53 1.33 8.73 2.17
N GLU A 54 0.68 9.55 1.37
CA GLU A 54 0.52 10.97 1.66
C GLU A 54 -0.30 11.20 2.93
N ILE A 55 -1.40 10.46 3.10
CA ILE A 55 -2.23 10.55 4.30
C ILE A 55 -1.42 10.13 5.53
N CYS A 56 -0.68 9.03 5.45
CA CYS A 56 0.17 8.57 6.54
C CYS A 56 1.26 9.58 6.89
N LYS A 57 1.87 10.19 5.89
CA LYS A 57 2.90 11.20 6.10
C LYS A 57 2.36 12.41 6.85
N VAL A 58 1.20 12.93 6.45
CA VAL A 58 0.56 14.06 7.12
C VAL A 58 0.21 13.71 8.56
N ALA A 59 -0.32 12.52 8.81
CA ALA A 59 -0.65 12.08 10.15
C ALA A 59 0.59 11.99 11.05
N ILE A 60 1.69 11.45 10.53
CA ILE A 60 2.96 11.35 11.26
C ILE A 60 3.51 12.75 11.59
N GLU A 61 3.48 13.66 10.64
CA GLU A 61 3.93 15.04 10.85
C GLU A 61 3.12 15.74 11.94
N LYS A 62 1.80 15.57 11.94
CA LYS A 62 0.93 16.13 12.98
C LYS A 62 1.26 15.55 14.36
N MET A 63 1.50 14.26 14.43
CA MET A 63 1.88 13.61 15.69
C MET A 63 3.20 14.15 16.23
N LEU A 64 4.19 14.34 15.38
CA LEU A 64 5.48 14.90 15.77
C LEU A 64 5.36 16.32 16.29
N LEU A 65 4.49 17.13 15.70
CA LEU A 65 4.23 18.49 16.14
C LEU A 65 3.55 18.51 17.52
N GLN A 66 2.67 17.56 17.80
CA GLN A 66 1.98 17.48 19.08
C GLN A 66 2.88 16.98 20.21
N LEU A 67 3.92 16.22 19.89
CA LEU A 67 4.85 15.67 20.88
C LEU A 67 5.93 16.67 21.33
N LYS A 68 5.99 17.82 20.72
CA LYS A 68 6.87 18.89 21.17
C LYS A 68 6.18 19.70 22.30
#